data_3977b4749a006ce875484c4c84ec2216
#
_entry.id   3977b4749a006ce875484c4c84ec2216
#
_cell.length_a   1.000
_cell.length_b   1.000
_cell.length_c   1.000
_cell.angle_alpha   90.00
_cell.angle_beta   90.00
_cell.angle_gamma   90.00
#
_symmetry.space_group_name_H-M   'P 1'
#
loop_
_entity.id
_entity.type
_entity.pdbx_description
1 polymer ?
#
loop_
_entity_poly.entity_id
_entity_poly.type
_entity_poly.pdbx_seq_one_letter_code
_entity_poly.pdbx_strand_id
1 'polypeptide(L)'
;FKRGNRFQDIVRENCIKGRTGNEIFFASMEQAEKEGIRAMLYTHPIGFYGHAAGPSFGMYDNQGFVPGHGELKLNDDTCYALELNVTEYVPEWGQDVRFMMEETISFTGGETYFNDDYRDQIILVK
;
A
#
# COMPACT_ATOMS: atom_id res chain seq x y z
N PHE A 1 5.61 12.98 -3.39
CA PHE A 1 5.08 12.82 -2.03
C PHE A 1 3.55 12.83 -2.02
N LYS A 2 2.86 13.89 -2.46
CA LYS A 2 1.38 13.96 -2.46
C LYS A 2 0.71 12.81 -3.23
N ARG A 3 1.25 12.39 -4.36
CA ARG A 3 0.75 11.24 -5.12
C ARG A 3 0.98 9.92 -4.39
N GLY A 4 2.04 9.82 -3.60
CA GLY A 4 2.27 8.67 -2.73
C GLY A 4 1.19 8.57 -1.66
N ASN A 5 0.87 9.67 -0.96
CA ASN A 5 -0.24 9.71 -0.01
C ASN A 5 -1.58 9.40 -0.67
N ARG A 6 -1.82 9.92 -1.89
CA ARG A 6 -3.03 9.56 -2.65
C ARG A 6 -3.07 8.05 -2.96
N PHE A 7 -1.94 7.45 -3.30
CA PHE A 7 -1.90 6.01 -3.57
C PHE A 7 -2.13 5.19 -2.28
N GLN A 8 -1.62 5.64 -1.13
CA GLN A 8 -1.96 5.05 0.17
C GLN A 8 -3.48 5.09 0.43
N ASP A 9 -4.14 6.23 0.15
CA ASP A 9 -5.60 6.34 0.26
C ASP A 9 -6.32 5.38 -0.68
N ILE A 10 -5.88 5.25 -1.93
CA ILE A 10 -6.43 4.31 -2.91
C ILE A 10 -6.38 2.88 -2.37
N VAL A 11 -5.24 2.45 -1.82
CA VAL A 11 -5.11 1.10 -1.25
C VAL A 11 -6.05 0.93 -0.06
N ARG A 12 -6.10 1.91 0.86
CA ARG A 12 -7.03 1.90 1.99
C ARG A 12 -8.49 1.76 1.53
N GLU A 13 -8.91 2.53 0.52
CA GLU A 13 -10.25 2.49 -0.06
C GLU A 13 -10.59 1.13 -0.66
N ASN A 14 -9.59 0.39 -1.16
CA ASN A 14 -9.74 -0.94 -1.74
C ASN A 14 -9.63 -2.09 -0.72
N CYS A 15 -9.20 -1.82 0.51
CA CYS A 15 -9.20 -2.79 1.60
C CYS A 15 -10.63 -3.06 2.08
N ILE A 16 -11.36 -3.89 1.34
CA ILE A 16 -12.75 -4.26 1.60
C ILE A 16 -12.78 -5.68 2.15
N LYS A 17 -13.53 -5.89 3.24
CA LYS A 17 -13.67 -7.20 3.88
C LYS A 17 -14.04 -8.30 2.88
N GLY A 18 -13.31 -9.39 2.93
CA GLY A 18 -13.53 -10.56 2.08
C GLY A 18 -12.88 -10.49 0.70
N ARG A 19 -12.34 -9.35 0.28
CA ARG A 19 -11.44 -9.31 -0.89
C ARG A 19 -10.16 -10.07 -0.59
N THR A 20 -9.62 -10.73 -1.61
CA THR A 20 -8.28 -11.31 -1.55
C THR A 20 -7.19 -10.24 -1.70
N GLY A 21 -5.97 -10.58 -1.32
CA GLY A 21 -4.83 -9.69 -1.54
C GLY A 21 -4.66 -9.32 -3.01
N ASN A 22 -4.85 -10.28 -3.93
CA ASN A 22 -4.79 -10.02 -5.37
C ASN A 22 -5.90 -9.07 -5.84
N GLU A 23 -7.12 -9.21 -5.34
CA GLU A 23 -8.23 -8.30 -5.68
C GLU A 23 -7.96 -6.87 -5.20
N ILE A 24 -7.41 -6.71 -3.99
CA ILE A 24 -7.00 -5.40 -3.47
C ILE A 24 -5.88 -4.82 -4.31
N PHE A 25 -4.86 -5.64 -4.64
CA PHE A 25 -3.73 -5.22 -5.47
C PHE A 25 -4.20 -4.71 -6.83
N PHE A 26 -4.93 -5.52 -7.59
CA PHE A 26 -5.34 -5.15 -8.95
C PHE A 26 -6.29 -3.95 -8.96
N ALA A 27 -7.26 -3.87 -8.04
CA ALA A 27 -8.16 -2.73 -7.95
C ALA A 27 -7.39 -1.43 -7.63
N SER A 28 -6.42 -1.51 -6.73
CA SER A 28 -5.58 -0.35 -6.35
C SER A 28 -4.69 0.11 -7.51
N MET A 29 -4.04 -0.83 -8.20
CA MET A 29 -3.18 -0.52 -9.33
C MET A 29 -3.97 0.05 -10.53
N GLU A 30 -5.15 -0.51 -10.83
CA GLU A 30 -6.04 0.01 -11.87
C GLU A 30 -6.49 1.45 -11.58
N GLN A 31 -6.84 1.74 -10.32
CA GLN A 31 -7.21 3.10 -9.93
C GLN A 31 -6.03 4.07 -9.99
N ALA A 32 -4.84 3.64 -9.55
CA ALA A 32 -3.61 4.44 -9.66
C ALA A 32 -3.30 4.80 -11.13
N GLU A 33 -3.43 3.82 -12.04
CA GLU A 33 -3.23 4.04 -13.48
C GLU A 33 -4.22 5.07 -14.04
N LYS A 34 -5.52 4.96 -13.69
CA LYS A 34 -6.56 5.92 -14.08
C LYS A 34 -6.27 7.34 -13.59
N GLU A 35 -5.65 7.46 -12.42
CA GLU A 35 -5.23 8.75 -11.84
C GLU A 35 -3.82 9.20 -12.31
N GLY A 36 -3.18 8.46 -13.21
CA GLY A 36 -1.85 8.76 -13.75
C GLY A 36 -0.73 8.64 -12.72
N ILE A 37 -0.89 7.76 -11.73
CA ILE A 37 0.11 7.49 -10.69
C ILE A 37 0.94 6.27 -11.11
N ARG A 38 2.24 6.47 -11.33
CA ARG A 38 3.18 5.36 -11.58
C ARG A 38 3.60 4.76 -10.24
N ALA A 39 3.00 3.63 -9.86
CA ALA A 39 3.12 3.05 -8.54
C ALA A 39 3.58 1.59 -8.55
N MET A 40 4.09 1.13 -7.40
CA MET A 40 4.24 -0.27 -7.03
C MET A 40 3.65 -0.48 -5.64
N LEU A 41 3.06 -1.65 -5.41
CA LEU A 41 2.44 -2.03 -4.14
C LEU A 41 2.96 -3.41 -3.70
N TYR A 42 3.42 -3.51 -2.44
CA TYR A 42 3.99 -4.75 -1.89
C TYR A 42 3.75 -4.86 -0.37
N THR A 43 2.49 -4.78 0.00
CA THR A 43 1.99 -4.79 1.39
C THR A 43 1.99 -6.20 1.98
N HIS A 44 2.43 -6.34 3.23
CA HIS A 44 2.41 -7.60 3.96
C HIS A 44 1.74 -7.47 5.34
N PRO A 45 1.21 -8.59 5.90
CA PRO A 45 0.69 -8.60 7.26
C PRO A 45 1.78 -8.34 8.30
N ILE A 46 1.42 -7.64 9.38
CA ILE A 46 2.27 -7.42 10.56
C ILE A 46 1.86 -8.38 11.68
N GLY A 47 2.84 -9.00 12.30
CA GLY A 47 2.70 -9.81 13.51
C GLY A 47 3.74 -9.45 14.54
N PHE A 48 3.85 -10.29 15.58
CA PHE A 48 4.71 -10.05 16.73
C PHE A 48 6.18 -9.82 16.37
N TYR A 49 6.67 -10.45 15.30
CA TYR A 49 8.05 -10.30 14.82
C TYR A 49 8.17 -9.45 13.54
N GLY A 50 7.25 -8.53 13.30
CA GLY A 50 7.22 -7.65 12.13
C GLY A 50 6.47 -8.23 10.93
N HIS A 51 6.50 -9.53 10.71
CA HIS A 51 5.76 -10.23 9.65
C HIS A 51 4.77 -11.25 10.25
N ALA A 52 3.66 -11.48 9.55
CA ALA A 52 2.65 -12.45 9.94
C ALA A 52 2.13 -13.24 8.74
N ALA A 53 1.37 -14.30 9.01
CA ALA A 53 0.58 -14.98 8.00
C ALA A 53 -0.66 -14.16 7.66
N GLY A 54 -1.04 -14.12 6.38
CA GLY A 54 -2.22 -13.41 5.90
C GLY A 54 -2.08 -12.99 4.44
N PRO A 55 -3.03 -12.20 3.91
CA PRO A 55 -2.99 -11.74 2.54
C PRO A 55 -1.86 -10.74 2.30
N SER A 56 -1.16 -10.90 1.16
CA SER A 56 -0.24 -9.90 0.61
C SER A 56 -0.91 -9.15 -0.54
N PHE A 57 -0.73 -7.83 -0.61
CA PHE A 57 -1.25 -7.00 -1.71
C PHE A 57 -0.08 -6.67 -2.63
N GLY A 58 0.19 -7.55 -3.61
CA GLY A 58 1.39 -7.53 -4.42
C GLY A 58 2.64 -7.98 -3.65
N MET A 59 3.75 -8.09 -4.36
CA MET A 59 5.09 -8.33 -3.81
C MET A 59 6.09 -7.44 -4.54
N TYR A 60 7.19 -7.08 -3.89
CA TYR A 60 8.20 -6.20 -4.49
C TYR A 60 8.77 -6.76 -5.80
N ASP A 61 8.98 -8.06 -5.87
CA ASP A 61 9.49 -8.79 -7.02
C ASP A 61 8.39 -9.39 -7.92
N ASN A 62 7.11 -9.23 -7.55
CA ASN A 62 5.96 -9.68 -8.34
C ASN A 62 4.80 -8.66 -8.27
N GLN A 63 4.75 -7.77 -9.26
CA GLN A 63 3.68 -6.79 -9.43
C GLN A 63 2.52 -7.36 -10.29
N GLY A 64 2.10 -8.57 -9.96
CA GLY A 64 1.03 -9.31 -10.65
C GLY A 64 0.29 -10.24 -9.68
N PHE A 65 -0.28 -11.30 -10.21
CA PHE A 65 -0.95 -12.32 -9.40
C PHE A 65 0.05 -13.05 -8.50
N VAL A 66 -0.23 -13.07 -7.20
CA VAL A 66 0.56 -13.75 -6.17
C VAL A 66 -0.18 -15.02 -5.75
N PRO A 67 0.32 -16.21 -6.09
CA PRO A 67 -0.25 -17.48 -5.60
C PRO A 67 -0.15 -17.61 -4.07
N GLY A 68 -1.10 -18.28 -3.46
CA GLY A 68 -1.12 -18.53 -2.03
C GLY A 68 -1.42 -17.27 -1.22
N HIS A 69 -0.40 -16.50 -0.83
CA HIS A 69 -0.61 -15.30 0.02
C HIS A 69 -1.54 -14.25 -0.61
N GLY A 70 -1.46 -14.05 -1.91
CA GLY A 70 -2.36 -13.13 -2.59
C GLY A 70 -3.81 -13.63 -2.71
N GLU A 71 -4.05 -14.92 -2.52
CA GLU A 71 -5.39 -15.54 -2.58
C GLU A 71 -6.09 -15.55 -1.23
N LEU A 72 -5.39 -15.23 -0.14
CA LEU A 72 -5.97 -15.10 1.18
C LEU A 72 -6.86 -13.86 1.26
N LYS A 73 -7.94 -13.95 2.02
CA LYS A 73 -8.91 -12.87 2.19
C LYS A 73 -8.53 -11.95 3.33
N LEU A 74 -8.83 -10.67 3.14
CA LEU A 74 -8.78 -9.66 4.20
C LEU A 74 -9.84 -9.97 5.26
N ASN A 75 -9.42 -10.08 6.52
CA ASN A 75 -10.28 -10.32 7.68
C ASN A 75 -10.10 -9.23 8.72
N ASP A 76 -11.12 -9.07 9.58
CA ASP A 76 -11.05 -8.13 10.70
C ASP A 76 -9.91 -8.46 11.67
N ASP A 77 -9.50 -7.46 12.42
CA ASP A 77 -8.48 -7.51 13.47
C ASP A 77 -7.10 -7.91 12.96
N THR A 78 -6.75 -7.34 11.80
CA THR A 78 -5.45 -7.53 11.13
C THR A 78 -4.74 -6.20 10.91
N CYS A 79 -3.42 -6.26 10.85
CA CYS A 79 -2.54 -5.11 10.68
C CYS A 79 -1.55 -5.37 9.54
N TYR A 80 -1.22 -4.34 8.77
CA TYR A 80 -0.37 -4.46 7.58
C TYR A 80 0.66 -3.35 7.54
N ALA A 81 1.86 -3.69 7.09
CA ALA A 81 2.81 -2.73 6.56
C ALA A 81 2.38 -2.36 5.15
N LEU A 82 1.84 -1.17 4.98
CA LEU A 82 1.45 -0.62 3.68
C LEU A 82 2.70 -0.06 3.00
N GLU A 83 3.45 -0.96 2.39
CA GLU A 83 4.64 -0.62 1.63
C GLU A 83 4.30 -0.38 0.16
N LEU A 84 4.78 0.73 -0.35
CA LEU A 84 4.58 1.13 -1.74
C LEU A 84 5.65 2.10 -2.21
N ASN A 85 5.70 2.33 -3.50
CA ASN A 85 6.42 3.50 -4.02
C ASN A 85 5.66 4.14 -5.18
N VAL A 86 5.96 5.40 -5.42
CA VAL A 86 5.52 6.14 -6.60
C VAL A 86 6.72 6.75 -7.30
N THR A 87 6.66 6.80 -8.63
CA THR A 87 7.71 7.42 -9.44
C THR A 87 7.15 8.68 -10.10
N GLU A 88 7.84 9.81 -9.90
CA GLU A 88 7.45 11.10 -10.46
C GLU A 88 8.65 11.77 -11.13
N TYR A 89 8.40 12.47 -12.24
CA TYR A 89 9.39 13.35 -12.84
C TYR A 89 9.53 14.61 -11.99
N VAL A 90 10.75 14.92 -11.59
CA VAL A 90 11.10 16.13 -10.81
C VAL A 90 11.82 17.10 -11.74
N PRO A 91 11.15 18.18 -12.19
CA PRO A 91 11.73 19.11 -13.17
C PRO A 91 13.03 19.76 -12.70
N GLU A 92 13.13 20.08 -11.40
CA GLU A 92 14.31 20.69 -10.79
C GLU A 92 15.55 19.81 -10.86
N TRP A 93 15.36 18.49 -10.95
CA TRP A 93 16.43 17.50 -11.06
C TRP A 93 16.55 16.91 -12.47
N GLY A 94 15.58 17.20 -13.35
CA GLY A 94 15.55 16.74 -14.74
C GLY A 94 15.44 15.22 -14.88
N GLN A 95 14.88 14.53 -13.88
CA GLN A 95 14.81 13.08 -13.87
C GLN A 95 13.60 12.56 -13.10
N ASP A 96 13.29 11.28 -13.33
CA ASP A 96 12.34 10.53 -12.51
C ASP A 96 12.94 10.24 -11.13
N VAL A 97 12.13 10.44 -10.10
CA VAL A 97 12.47 10.14 -8.70
C VAL A 97 11.46 9.16 -8.15
N ARG A 98 11.95 8.10 -7.51
CA ARG A 98 11.14 7.13 -6.80
C ARG A 98 11.04 7.50 -5.33
N PHE A 99 9.81 7.69 -4.86
CA PHE A 99 9.49 7.95 -3.47
C PHE A 99 9.01 6.64 -2.83
N MET A 100 9.84 6.08 -1.95
CA MET A 100 9.49 4.91 -1.13
C MET A 100 8.69 5.39 0.07
N MET A 101 7.56 4.74 0.35
CA MET A 101 6.66 5.10 1.45
C MET A 101 6.18 3.85 2.15
N GLU A 102 6.08 3.95 3.46
CA GLU A 102 5.56 2.89 4.32
C GLU A 102 4.70 3.50 5.42
N GLU A 103 3.57 2.89 5.69
CA GLU A 103 2.66 3.20 6.79
C GLU A 103 2.13 1.92 7.41
N THR A 104 1.75 2.00 8.67
CA THR A 104 0.99 0.92 9.28
C THR A 104 -0.50 1.19 9.12
N ILE A 105 -1.23 0.22 8.58
CA ILE A 105 -2.69 0.24 8.52
C ILE A 105 -3.29 -0.90 9.34
N SER A 106 -4.40 -0.64 9.99
CA SER A 106 -5.21 -1.63 10.70
C SER A 106 -6.56 -1.79 10.03
N PHE A 107 -7.02 -3.02 9.90
CA PHE A 107 -8.35 -3.35 9.42
C PHE A 107 -9.16 -4.00 10.53
N THR A 108 -10.22 -3.33 11.00
CA THR A 108 -11.10 -3.81 12.07
C THR A 108 -12.50 -3.22 11.91
N GLY A 109 -13.52 -3.99 12.30
CA GLY A 109 -14.91 -3.55 12.17
C GLY A 109 -15.34 -3.28 10.73
N GLY A 110 -14.67 -3.87 9.74
CA GLY A 110 -14.93 -3.66 8.31
C GLY A 110 -14.33 -2.37 7.73
N GLU A 111 -13.52 -1.65 8.49
CA GLU A 111 -12.89 -0.38 8.09
C GLU A 111 -11.37 -0.43 8.21
N THR A 112 -10.69 0.35 7.37
CA THR A 112 -9.24 0.48 7.36
C THR A 112 -8.81 1.85 7.86
N TYR A 113 -7.88 1.86 8.81
CA TYR A 113 -7.32 3.06 9.44
C TYR A 113 -5.82 3.13 9.20
N PHE A 114 -5.30 4.34 9.02
CA PHE A 114 -3.88 4.60 9.24
C PHE A 114 -3.61 4.69 10.74
N ASN A 115 -2.52 4.08 11.18
CA ASN A 115 -2.16 4.11 12.61
C ASN A 115 -1.40 5.38 13.00
N ASP A 116 -0.95 6.16 12.01
CA ASP A 116 -0.26 7.43 12.19
C ASP A 116 -1.05 8.59 11.55
N ASP A 117 -1.21 9.69 12.29
CA ASP A 117 -1.86 10.91 11.83
C ASP A 117 -0.92 11.85 11.05
N TYR A 118 0.39 11.57 11.02
CA TYR A 118 1.41 12.47 10.46
C TYR A 118 1.92 12.04 9.08
N ARG A 119 1.31 11.08 8.42
CA ARG A 119 1.73 10.53 7.12
C ARG A 119 1.81 11.54 5.97
N ASP A 120 1.16 12.68 6.08
CA ASP A 120 1.14 13.77 5.10
C ASP A 120 2.24 14.82 5.30
N GLN A 121 3.12 14.61 6.27
CA GLN A 121 4.18 15.53 6.64
C GLN A 121 5.57 14.91 6.45
N ILE A 122 6.51 15.75 6.04
CA ILE A 122 7.92 15.40 6.03
C ILE A 122 8.56 15.99 7.28
N ILE A 123 9.13 15.13 8.13
CA ILE A 123 9.82 15.55 9.34
C ILE A 123 11.26 15.94 8.98
N LEU A 124 11.59 17.20 9.12
CA LEU A 124 12.95 17.70 8.93
C LEU A 124 13.74 17.57 10.24
N VAL A 125 14.73 16.67 10.22
CA VAL A 125 15.71 16.55 11.32
C VAL A 125 16.86 17.52 11.04
N LYS A 126 17.11 18.44 11.99
CA LYS A 126 18.20 19.43 11.92
C LYS A 126 19.40 18.93 12.70
#